data_feda0d745b190303279c10087ae7e5bc
#
_entry.id   feda0d745b190303279c10087ae7e5bc
#
_cell.length_a   1.000
_cell.length_b   1.000
_cell.length_c   1.000
_cell.angle_alpha   90.00
_cell.angle_beta   90.00
_cell.angle_gamma   90.00
#
_symmetry.space_group_name_H-M   'P 1'
#
loop_
_entity.id
_entity.type
_entity.pdbx_description
1 polymer ?
#
loop_
_entity_poly.entity_id
_entity_poly.type
_entity_poly.pdbx_seq_one_letter_code
_entity_poly.pdbx_strand_id
1 'polypeptide(L)'
;MRIEAVNEMTCIVYFGDTISEQTAQKVSWAIGRLRQKLSDQIVDIIPSYTSILVCYDVNKTDRFTIIAQLKKALRGIKSAHTNTQASNVIDLPVYYGEEVSLDIDEVCDHNGLGRDQVIQIHSEKLYQVYAIGFSPGFAYLGTTDERIATPRKSTPRLKVPTGSVGIADNQTAIYPSPTPGGWQIIGRTPTKMIDWESDGLAKVAVGDYVRFRSVSKPEFLELGGSFDEL
;
A
#
# COMPACT_ATOMS: atom_id res chain seq x y z
N MET A 1 -19.67 10.01 -5.10
CA MET A 1 -18.51 10.90 -4.91
C MET A 1 -18.97 12.09 -4.07
N ARG A 2 -18.28 12.34 -2.97
CA ARG A 2 -18.51 13.45 -2.03
C ARG A 2 -17.21 14.23 -1.90
N ILE A 3 -17.27 15.55 -1.79
CA ILE A 3 -16.09 16.41 -1.60
C ILE A 3 -16.35 17.29 -0.39
N GLU A 4 -15.44 17.29 0.55
CA GLU A 4 -15.50 18.04 1.80
C GLU A 4 -14.23 18.87 1.99
N ALA A 5 -14.39 20.09 2.48
CA ALA A 5 -13.26 20.91 2.93
C ALA A 5 -12.78 20.35 4.28
N VAL A 6 -11.46 20.22 4.41
CA VAL A 6 -10.82 19.81 5.66
C VAL A 6 -10.29 21.04 6.40
N ASN A 7 -9.64 21.92 5.67
CA ASN A 7 -9.14 23.22 6.15
C ASN A 7 -9.02 24.21 4.99
N GLU A 8 -8.29 25.33 5.20
CA GLU A 8 -8.15 26.39 4.22
C GLU A 8 -7.34 25.98 2.98
N MET A 9 -6.53 24.92 3.05
CA MET A 9 -5.61 24.50 1.98
C MET A 9 -5.88 23.08 1.49
N THR A 10 -6.84 22.37 2.09
CA THR A 10 -7.07 20.96 1.78
C THR A 10 -8.54 20.61 1.68
N CYS A 11 -8.86 19.72 0.76
CA CYS A 11 -10.17 19.06 0.69
C CYS A 11 -10.00 17.55 0.45
N ILE A 12 -10.98 16.78 0.89
CA ILE A 12 -11.01 15.33 0.71
C ILE A 12 -12.11 14.95 -0.27
N VAL A 13 -11.80 14.03 -1.20
CA VAL A 13 -12.73 13.48 -2.17
C VAL A 13 -12.94 12.01 -1.87
N TYR A 14 -14.18 11.62 -1.53
CA TYR A 14 -14.58 10.24 -1.26
C TYR A 14 -15.18 9.59 -2.51
N PHE A 15 -14.74 8.38 -2.85
CA PHE A 15 -15.21 7.62 -4.01
C PHE A 15 -16.11 6.44 -3.66
N GLY A 16 -16.16 6.06 -2.38
CA GLY A 16 -16.96 4.99 -1.81
C GLY A 16 -16.72 4.84 -0.32
N ASP A 17 -17.49 3.94 0.30
CA ASP A 17 -17.42 3.68 1.74
C ASP A 17 -16.79 2.29 2.03
N THR A 18 -16.51 1.51 0.98
CA THR A 18 -15.93 0.17 1.08
C THR A 18 -14.62 0.07 0.27
N ILE A 19 -13.66 -0.62 0.84
CA ILE A 19 -12.41 -0.98 0.17
C ILE A 19 -12.75 -2.04 -0.89
N SER A 20 -12.49 -1.73 -2.15
CA SER A 20 -12.67 -2.63 -3.28
C SER A 20 -11.77 -2.23 -4.44
N GLU A 21 -11.47 -3.17 -5.31
CA GLU A 21 -10.71 -2.91 -6.53
C GLU A 21 -11.36 -1.80 -7.38
N GLN A 22 -12.68 -1.82 -7.49
CA GLN A 22 -13.43 -0.78 -8.22
C GLN A 22 -13.23 0.61 -7.60
N THR A 23 -13.18 0.72 -6.28
CA THR A 23 -12.95 2.00 -5.59
C THR A 23 -11.49 2.45 -5.77
N ALA A 24 -10.54 1.55 -5.66
CA ALA A 24 -9.12 1.83 -5.90
C ALA A 24 -8.86 2.30 -7.34
N GLN A 25 -9.52 1.70 -8.32
CA GLN A 25 -9.46 2.14 -9.71
C GLN A 25 -9.98 3.58 -9.88
N LYS A 26 -11.07 3.95 -9.20
CA LYS A 26 -11.57 5.34 -9.19
C LYS A 26 -10.57 6.31 -8.57
N VAL A 27 -9.91 5.90 -7.48
CA VAL A 27 -8.85 6.69 -6.83
C VAL A 27 -7.71 6.94 -7.82
N SER A 28 -7.16 5.88 -8.43
CA SER A 28 -6.06 5.98 -9.40
C SER A 28 -6.44 6.83 -10.61
N TRP A 29 -7.62 6.63 -11.18
CA TRP A 29 -8.14 7.43 -12.29
C TRP A 29 -8.24 8.92 -11.90
N ALA A 30 -8.76 9.21 -10.70
CA ALA A 30 -8.92 10.57 -10.22
C ALA A 30 -7.58 11.29 -10.09
N ILE A 31 -6.55 10.62 -9.54
CA ILE A 31 -5.20 11.18 -9.41
C ILE A 31 -4.65 11.58 -10.78
N GLY A 32 -4.67 10.67 -11.75
CA GLY A 32 -4.21 10.97 -13.11
C GLY A 32 -4.97 12.13 -13.75
N ARG A 33 -6.30 12.14 -13.55
CA ARG A 33 -7.16 13.20 -14.09
C ARG A 33 -6.90 14.57 -13.47
N LEU A 34 -6.69 14.63 -12.16
CA LEU A 34 -6.43 15.88 -11.44
C LEU A 34 -5.04 16.41 -11.75
N ARG A 35 -4.02 15.57 -11.82
CA ARG A 35 -2.67 15.94 -12.25
C ARG A 35 -2.67 16.52 -13.66
N GLN A 36 -3.48 15.98 -14.57
CA GLN A 36 -3.61 16.50 -15.94
C GLN A 36 -4.34 17.85 -16.02
N LYS A 37 -5.36 18.07 -15.18
CA LYS A 37 -6.29 19.19 -15.34
C LYS A 37 -6.03 20.37 -14.40
N LEU A 38 -5.41 20.14 -13.25
CA LEU A 38 -5.28 21.11 -12.16
C LEU A 38 -3.87 21.15 -11.57
N SER A 39 -2.85 20.67 -12.30
CA SER A 39 -1.45 20.59 -11.82
C SER A 39 -0.88 21.92 -11.36
N ASP A 40 -1.34 23.03 -11.93
CA ASP A 40 -0.87 24.37 -11.58
C ASP A 40 -1.44 24.90 -10.24
N GLN A 41 -2.55 24.34 -9.78
CA GLN A 41 -3.25 24.75 -8.55
C GLN A 41 -3.10 23.74 -7.41
N ILE A 42 -2.79 22.49 -7.74
CA ILE A 42 -2.63 21.41 -6.77
C ILE A 42 -1.16 21.33 -6.34
N VAL A 43 -0.94 21.40 -5.04
CA VAL A 43 0.38 21.21 -4.42
C VAL A 43 0.69 19.73 -4.26
N ASP A 44 -0.31 18.94 -3.77
CA ASP A 44 -0.15 17.50 -3.58
C ASP A 44 -1.49 16.75 -3.61
N ILE A 45 -1.43 15.46 -3.93
CA ILE A 45 -2.57 14.53 -3.89
C ILE A 45 -2.13 13.30 -3.11
N ILE A 46 -2.75 13.10 -1.96
CA ILE A 46 -2.47 11.98 -1.07
C ILE A 46 -3.61 10.96 -1.18
N PRO A 47 -3.37 9.82 -1.84
CA PRO A 47 -4.37 8.76 -1.97
C PRO A 47 -4.53 7.94 -0.70
N SER A 48 -5.74 7.40 -0.52
CA SER A 48 -6.08 6.40 0.46
C SER A 48 -7.01 5.35 -0.17
N TYR A 49 -7.46 4.38 0.61
CA TYR A 49 -8.26 3.24 0.11
C TYR A 49 -9.50 3.64 -0.69
N THR A 50 -10.23 4.67 -0.21
CA THR A 50 -11.52 5.07 -0.78
C THR A 50 -11.60 6.57 -1.08
N SER A 51 -10.51 7.30 -0.88
CA SER A 51 -10.49 8.75 -0.96
C SER A 51 -9.14 9.29 -1.42
N ILE A 52 -9.11 10.57 -1.78
CA ILE A 52 -7.90 11.35 -1.94
C ILE A 52 -8.00 12.62 -1.11
N LEU A 53 -6.90 13.00 -0.46
CA LEU A 53 -6.72 14.34 0.08
C LEU A 53 -6.03 15.18 -0.99
N VAL A 54 -6.60 16.32 -1.31
CA VAL A 54 -6.08 17.28 -2.28
C VAL A 54 -5.59 18.51 -1.52
N CYS A 55 -4.29 18.77 -1.60
CA CYS A 55 -3.66 20.01 -1.10
C CYS A 55 -3.55 21.00 -2.26
N TYR A 56 -3.99 22.24 -2.08
CA TYR A 56 -3.99 23.25 -3.12
C TYR A 56 -3.33 24.55 -2.68
N ASP A 57 -2.82 25.31 -3.65
CA ASP A 57 -2.15 26.58 -3.44
C ASP A 57 -3.18 27.69 -3.25
N VAL A 58 -3.29 28.23 -2.05
CA VAL A 58 -4.23 29.30 -1.70
C VAL A 58 -3.91 30.65 -2.40
N ASN A 59 -2.71 30.81 -2.95
CA ASN A 59 -2.38 31.98 -3.76
C ASN A 59 -2.94 31.90 -5.19
N LYS A 60 -3.34 30.70 -5.63
CA LYS A 60 -3.84 30.44 -6.99
C LYS A 60 -5.33 30.16 -7.04
N THR A 61 -5.90 29.65 -5.93
CA THR A 61 -7.31 29.26 -5.88
C THR A 61 -7.84 29.31 -4.45
N ASP A 62 -9.13 29.45 -4.31
CA ASP A 62 -9.84 29.37 -3.03
C ASP A 62 -10.63 28.06 -2.89
N ARG A 63 -11.11 27.81 -1.67
CA ARG A 63 -11.88 26.62 -1.31
C ARG A 63 -13.08 26.37 -2.21
N PHE A 64 -13.82 27.40 -2.55
CA PHE A 64 -15.06 27.26 -3.33
C PHE A 64 -14.75 26.96 -4.80
N THR A 65 -13.77 27.67 -5.34
CA THR A 65 -13.29 27.51 -6.71
C THR A 65 -12.70 26.13 -6.94
N ILE A 66 -11.77 25.67 -6.06
CA ILE A 66 -11.14 24.36 -6.21
C ILE A 66 -12.16 23.22 -6.12
N ILE A 67 -13.13 23.27 -5.19
CA ILE A 67 -14.17 22.27 -5.09
C ILE A 67 -15.04 22.23 -6.37
N ALA A 68 -15.36 23.37 -6.96
CA ALA A 68 -16.10 23.42 -8.23
C ALA A 68 -15.27 22.82 -9.38
N GLN A 69 -13.98 23.12 -9.44
CA GLN A 69 -13.07 22.59 -10.44
C GLN A 69 -12.86 21.07 -10.28
N LEU A 70 -12.69 20.56 -9.05
CA LEU A 70 -12.61 19.15 -8.75
C LEU A 70 -13.88 18.39 -9.22
N LYS A 71 -15.08 18.93 -8.89
CA LYS A 71 -16.34 18.38 -9.37
C LYS A 71 -16.42 18.34 -10.91
N LYS A 72 -15.92 19.36 -11.59
CA LYS A 72 -15.86 19.44 -13.05
C LYS A 72 -14.84 18.44 -13.63
N ALA A 73 -13.62 18.39 -13.07
CA ALA A 73 -12.56 17.52 -13.53
C ALA A 73 -12.91 16.03 -13.39
N LEU A 74 -13.61 15.67 -12.31
CA LEU A 74 -13.98 14.31 -11.97
C LEU A 74 -15.37 13.88 -12.54
N ARG A 75 -15.98 14.69 -13.42
CA ARG A 75 -17.18 14.26 -14.15
C ARG A 75 -16.86 13.04 -15.01
N GLY A 76 -17.77 12.06 -15.02
CA GLY A 76 -17.60 10.82 -15.78
C GLY A 76 -16.91 9.68 -15.03
N ILE A 77 -16.51 9.86 -13.78
CA ILE A 77 -15.89 8.82 -12.96
C ILE A 77 -16.72 7.51 -12.88
N LYS A 78 -18.04 7.61 -12.99
CA LYS A 78 -18.94 6.44 -13.02
C LYS A 78 -18.83 5.64 -14.32
N SER A 79 -18.39 6.27 -15.40
CA SER A 79 -18.23 5.70 -16.75
C SER A 79 -16.76 5.48 -17.09
N ALA A 80 -15.85 5.75 -16.17
CA ALA A 80 -14.44 5.43 -16.32
C ALA A 80 -14.32 3.90 -16.33
N HIS A 81 -14.59 3.29 -17.50
CA HIS A 81 -14.03 2.00 -17.82
C HIS A 81 -12.53 2.21 -17.80
N THR A 82 -11.88 1.58 -16.89
CA THR A 82 -10.46 1.64 -16.72
C THR A 82 -9.77 1.12 -17.96
N ASN A 83 -9.40 2.02 -18.88
CA ASN A 83 -8.13 1.81 -19.51
C ASN A 83 -7.11 1.92 -18.37
N THR A 84 -6.82 0.80 -17.77
CA THR A 84 -5.67 0.63 -16.90
C THR A 84 -4.47 1.12 -17.72
N GLN A 85 -3.98 2.34 -17.44
CA GLN A 85 -2.55 2.55 -17.65
C GLN A 85 -1.91 1.31 -17.03
N ALA A 86 -1.09 0.62 -17.80
CA ALA A 86 -0.54 -0.66 -17.41
C ALA A 86 0.00 -0.53 -16.00
N SER A 87 -0.72 -1.08 -15.04
CA SER A 87 -0.31 -1.08 -13.66
C SER A 87 0.96 -1.90 -13.62
N ASN A 88 2.04 -1.33 -13.11
CA ASN A 88 3.29 -2.06 -13.01
C ASN A 88 3.10 -3.23 -12.05
N VAL A 89 3.54 -4.40 -12.47
CA VAL A 89 3.66 -5.55 -11.56
C VAL A 89 5.10 -5.58 -11.07
N ILE A 90 5.27 -5.46 -9.76
CA ILE A 90 6.56 -5.42 -9.11
C ILE A 90 6.76 -6.72 -8.36
N ASP A 91 7.74 -7.51 -8.79
CA ASP A 91 8.13 -8.75 -8.10
C ASP A 91 9.04 -8.41 -6.93
N LEU A 92 8.63 -8.82 -5.73
CA LEU A 92 9.39 -8.65 -4.50
C LEU A 92 9.81 -10.02 -3.97
N PRO A 93 11.12 -10.32 -3.90
CA PRO A 93 11.61 -11.53 -3.28
C PRO A 93 11.34 -11.49 -1.78
N VAL A 94 10.85 -12.60 -1.22
CA VAL A 94 10.57 -12.75 0.21
C VAL A 94 11.08 -14.09 0.70
N TYR A 95 11.87 -14.06 1.74
CA TYR A 95 12.27 -15.22 2.50
C TYR A 95 11.29 -15.43 3.66
N TYR A 96 10.77 -16.67 3.79
CA TYR A 96 9.78 -17.05 4.80
C TYR A 96 10.33 -18.01 5.86
N GLY A 97 11.66 -18.11 5.98
CA GLY A 97 12.29 -19.01 6.94
C GLY A 97 12.11 -18.58 8.40
N GLU A 98 12.37 -19.49 9.31
CA GLU A 98 12.13 -19.33 10.76
C GLU A 98 12.80 -18.11 11.36
N GLU A 99 13.98 -17.74 10.83
CA GLU A 99 14.76 -16.61 11.34
C GLU A 99 14.06 -15.27 11.13
N VAL A 100 13.10 -15.16 10.22
CA VAL A 100 12.46 -13.89 9.85
C VAL A 100 10.93 -13.93 9.93
N SER A 101 10.33 -15.10 9.99
CA SER A 101 8.87 -15.30 10.01
C SER A 101 8.35 -15.42 11.46
N LEU A 102 8.50 -14.35 12.22
CA LEU A 102 8.31 -14.31 13.67
C LEU A 102 6.92 -14.76 14.14
N ASP A 103 5.91 -14.73 13.29
CA ASP A 103 4.52 -15.02 13.63
C ASP A 103 3.83 -15.97 12.64
N ILE A 104 4.57 -16.63 11.75
CA ILE A 104 3.94 -17.50 10.75
C ILE A 104 3.19 -18.66 11.40
N ASP A 105 3.66 -19.16 12.54
CA ASP A 105 2.98 -20.20 13.28
C ASP A 105 1.64 -19.74 13.87
N GLU A 106 1.57 -18.49 14.37
CA GLU A 106 0.31 -17.90 14.81
C GLU A 106 -0.70 -17.79 13.66
N VAL A 107 -0.22 -17.47 12.44
CA VAL A 107 -1.06 -17.43 11.23
C VAL A 107 -1.53 -18.84 10.85
N CYS A 108 -0.64 -19.83 10.94
CA CYS A 108 -0.95 -21.23 10.67
C CYS A 108 -2.03 -21.76 11.65
N ASP A 109 -1.81 -21.55 12.94
CA ASP A 109 -2.72 -22.02 13.99
C ASP A 109 -4.10 -21.35 13.90
N HIS A 110 -4.12 -20.04 13.64
CA HIS A 110 -5.36 -19.27 13.50
C HIS A 110 -6.24 -19.79 12.36
N ASN A 111 -5.62 -20.19 11.25
CA ASN A 111 -6.32 -20.58 10.03
C ASN A 111 -6.36 -22.09 9.78
N GLY A 112 -5.72 -22.90 10.63
CA GLY A 112 -5.67 -24.38 10.47
C GLY A 112 -4.87 -24.80 9.23
N LEU A 113 -3.80 -24.07 8.88
CA LEU A 113 -2.96 -24.30 7.70
C LEU A 113 -1.53 -24.68 8.09
N GLY A 114 -0.85 -25.40 7.21
CA GLY A 114 0.60 -25.58 7.29
C GLY A 114 1.38 -24.37 6.76
N ARG A 115 2.63 -24.21 7.17
CA ARG A 115 3.51 -23.10 6.73
C ARG A 115 3.61 -22.99 5.21
N ASP A 116 3.83 -24.12 4.52
CA ASP A 116 3.94 -24.14 3.06
C ASP A 116 2.65 -23.64 2.38
N GLN A 117 1.49 -23.97 2.96
CA GLN A 117 0.20 -23.50 2.45
C GLN A 117 0.03 -21.99 2.64
N VAL A 118 0.41 -21.45 3.81
CA VAL A 118 0.39 -19.99 4.06
C VAL A 118 1.30 -19.27 3.07
N ILE A 119 2.53 -19.77 2.90
CA ILE A 119 3.52 -19.19 1.96
C ILE A 119 3.00 -19.24 0.53
N GLN A 120 2.47 -20.37 0.10
CA GLN A 120 1.91 -20.55 -1.24
C GLN A 120 0.77 -19.57 -1.49
N ILE A 121 -0.23 -19.53 -0.60
CA ILE A 121 -1.38 -18.63 -0.73
C ILE A 121 -0.94 -17.18 -0.78
N HIS A 122 0.02 -16.78 0.08
CA HIS A 122 0.51 -15.41 0.11
C HIS A 122 1.29 -15.05 -1.16
N SER A 123 2.10 -15.94 -1.70
CA SER A 123 2.97 -15.66 -2.85
C SER A 123 2.30 -15.82 -4.22
N GLU A 124 1.21 -16.58 -4.33
CA GLU A 124 0.50 -16.77 -5.61
C GLU A 124 -0.39 -15.59 -6.00
N LYS A 125 -0.70 -14.70 -5.06
CA LYS A 125 -1.63 -13.60 -5.28
C LYS A 125 -0.94 -12.32 -5.74
N LEU A 126 -1.61 -11.56 -6.62
CA LEU A 126 -1.26 -10.17 -6.91
C LEU A 126 -1.97 -9.24 -5.92
N TYR A 127 -1.21 -8.34 -5.32
CA TYR A 127 -1.70 -7.38 -4.34
C TYR A 127 -1.65 -5.97 -4.89
N GLN A 128 -2.77 -5.27 -4.90
CA GLN A 128 -2.79 -3.87 -5.27
C GLN A 128 -2.28 -2.98 -4.14
N VAL A 129 -1.47 -1.98 -4.46
CA VAL A 129 -1.06 -0.92 -3.53
C VAL A 129 -2.23 0.05 -3.38
N TYR A 130 -2.90 0.03 -2.23
CA TYR A 130 -4.04 0.92 -1.96
C TYR A 130 -3.63 2.26 -1.37
N ALA A 131 -2.61 2.28 -0.53
CA ALA A 131 -2.13 3.48 0.13
C ALA A 131 -0.66 3.35 0.48
N ILE A 132 0.03 4.48 0.58
CA ILE A 132 1.37 4.57 1.17
C ILE A 132 1.29 5.58 2.30
N GLY A 133 1.74 5.18 3.51
CA GLY A 133 1.64 6.04 4.70
C GLY A 133 2.05 5.29 5.96
N PHE A 134 1.82 5.85 7.14
CA PHE A 134 2.36 5.39 8.41
C PHE A 134 3.85 5.72 8.57
N SER A 135 4.70 5.27 7.68
CA SER A 135 6.09 5.68 7.55
C SER A 135 6.45 5.80 6.06
N PRO A 136 7.50 6.55 5.69
CA PRO A 136 7.93 6.65 4.30
C PRO A 136 8.12 5.26 3.67
N GLY A 137 7.45 5.01 2.55
CA GLY A 137 7.51 3.74 1.81
C GLY A 137 6.70 2.57 2.38
N PHE A 138 5.99 2.74 3.49
CA PHE A 138 5.10 1.68 3.98
C PHE A 138 3.88 1.59 3.07
N ALA A 139 3.81 0.50 2.32
CA ALA A 139 2.74 0.24 1.36
C ALA A 139 1.70 -0.71 1.97
N TYR A 140 0.46 -0.25 2.02
CA TYR A 140 -0.69 -1.08 2.35
C TYR A 140 -1.16 -1.81 1.11
N LEU A 141 -1.04 -3.13 1.13
CA LEU A 141 -1.37 -4.02 0.05
C LEU A 141 -2.62 -4.83 0.39
N GLY A 142 -3.49 -4.98 -0.53
CA GLY A 142 -4.72 -5.74 -0.27
C GLY A 142 -5.32 -6.34 -1.52
N THR A 143 -6.28 -7.19 -1.35
CA THR A 143 -6.65 -7.89 -0.11
C THR A 143 -5.96 -9.24 -0.06
N THR A 144 -5.56 -9.72 1.13
CA THR A 144 -5.08 -11.10 1.28
C THR A 144 -6.21 -12.09 0.96
N ASP A 145 -5.85 -13.33 0.73
CA ASP A 145 -6.83 -14.42 0.68
C ASP A 145 -7.43 -14.61 2.08
N GLU A 146 -8.74 -14.80 2.15
CA GLU A 146 -9.46 -14.97 3.43
C GLU A 146 -8.94 -16.16 4.24
N ARG A 147 -8.37 -17.18 3.57
CA ARG A 147 -7.77 -18.36 4.22
C ARG A 147 -6.55 -18.05 5.07
N ILE A 148 -5.88 -16.93 4.87
CA ILE A 148 -4.70 -16.49 5.65
C ILE A 148 -4.93 -15.17 6.38
N ALA A 149 -6.15 -14.65 6.34
CA ALA A 149 -6.51 -13.43 7.07
C ALA A 149 -6.38 -13.68 8.58
N THR A 150 -5.55 -12.87 9.24
CA THR A 150 -5.22 -13.06 10.66
C THR A 150 -5.24 -11.72 11.38
N PRO A 151 -5.92 -11.61 12.53
CA PRO A 151 -5.97 -10.37 13.30
C PRO A 151 -4.59 -9.87 13.70
N ARG A 152 -4.49 -8.57 13.93
CA ARG A 152 -3.30 -7.94 14.50
C ARG A 152 -3.00 -8.51 15.89
N LYS A 153 -1.74 -8.51 16.27
CA LYS A 153 -1.32 -8.85 17.64
C LYS A 153 -1.98 -7.93 18.66
N SER A 154 -2.46 -8.49 19.76
CA SER A 154 -3.03 -7.72 20.88
C SER A 154 -2.01 -6.79 21.51
N THR A 155 -0.74 -7.19 21.54
CA THR A 155 0.38 -6.37 22.01
C THR A 155 1.35 -6.14 20.86
N PRO A 156 1.44 -4.92 20.31
CA PRO A 156 2.40 -4.60 19.27
C PRO A 156 3.85 -4.77 19.73
N ARG A 157 4.73 -5.16 18.83
CA ARG A 157 6.18 -5.13 19.07
C ARG A 157 6.67 -3.70 19.13
N LEU A 158 7.64 -3.44 19.99
CA LEU A 158 8.32 -2.14 20.05
C LEU A 158 9.16 -1.87 18.82
N LYS A 159 9.67 -2.94 18.18
CA LYS A 159 10.48 -2.87 16.97
C LYS A 159 10.13 -4.05 16.05
N VAL A 160 9.72 -3.75 14.83
CA VAL A 160 9.61 -4.68 13.71
C VAL A 160 10.78 -4.39 12.78
N PRO A 161 11.59 -5.39 12.41
CA PRO A 161 12.77 -5.16 11.58
C PRO A 161 12.44 -4.67 10.17
N THR A 162 13.40 -3.98 9.54
CA THR A 162 13.33 -3.55 8.14
C THR A 162 13.08 -4.73 7.20
N GLY A 163 12.26 -4.53 6.17
CA GLY A 163 11.92 -5.54 5.18
C GLY A 163 10.90 -6.57 5.66
N SER A 164 10.48 -6.55 6.93
CA SER A 164 9.49 -7.49 7.44
C SER A 164 8.20 -7.42 6.62
N VAL A 165 7.72 -8.60 6.19
CA VAL A 165 6.44 -8.77 5.50
C VAL A 165 5.42 -9.28 6.51
N GLY A 166 4.30 -8.58 6.61
CA GLY A 166 3.30 -8.91 7.63
C GLY A 166 1.87 -8.97 7.11
N ILE A 167 1.03 -9.68 7.86
CA ILE A 167 -0.43 -9.76 7.65
C ILE A 167 -1.14 -9.09 8.83
N ALA A 168 -2.19 -8.35 8.53
CA ALA A 168 -3.12 -7.82 9.50
C ALA A 168 -4.53 -7.80 8.91
N ASP A 169 -5.44 -8.55 9.51
CA ASP A 169 -6.77 -8.80 8.98
C ASP A 169 -6.69 -9.30 7.52
N ASN A 170 -7.27 -8.60 6.58
CA ASN A 170 -7.23 -8.94 5.16
C ASN A 170 -6.20 -8.13 4.35
N GLN A 171 -5.15 -7.63 4.99
CA GLN A 171 -4.10 -6.83 4.36
C GLN A 171 -2.72 -7.44 4.56
N THR A 172 -1.81 -7.14 3.63
CA THR A 172 -0.38 -7.40 3.79
C THR A 172 0.40 -6.11 3.57
N ALA A 173 1.59 -6.02 4.16
CA ALA A 173 2.46 -4.85 4.02
C ALA A 173 3.92 -5.23 4.22
N ILE A 174 4.80 -4.29 3.86
CA ILE A 174 6.25 -4.38 4.08
C ILE A 174 6.66 -3.21 4.97
N TYR A 175 7.42 -3.49 6.01
CA TYR A 175 8.02 -2.48 6.88
C TYR A 175 9.29 -1.92 6.23
N PRO A 176 9.31 -0.66 5.77
CA PRO A 176 10.45 -0.07 5.06
C PRO A 176 11.61 0.31 5.98
N SER A 177 11.33 0.47 7.27
CA SER A 177 12.28 0.82 8.32
C SER A 177 11.86 0.22 9.65
N PRO A 178 12.74 0.14 10.66
CA PRO A 178 12.40 -0.36 11.96
C PRO A 178 11.36 0.55 12.63
N THR A 179 10.19 0.01 12.92
CA THR A 179 9.10 0.75 13.57
C THR A 179 8.33 -0.16 14.53
N PRO A 180 7.64 0.38 15.53
CA PRO A 180 6.66 -0.40 16.29
C PRO A 180 5.56 -0.95 15.36
N GLY A 181 5.06 -2.15 15.64
CA GLY A 181 4.00 -2.72 14.82
C GLY A 181 3.34 -3.96 15.41
N GLY A 182 2.06 -4.13 15.12
CA GLY A 182 1.27 -5.26 15.59
C GLY A 182 0.82 -6.23 14.50
N TRP A 183 1.46 -6.21 13.31
CA TRP A 183 1.15 -7.15 12.24
C TRP A 183 1.83 -8.50 12.49
N GLN A 184 1.23 -9.55 12.00
CA GLN A 184 1.78 -10.91 12.04
C GLN A 184 2.90 -11.02 11.03
N ILE A 185 4.13 -11.09 11.46
CA ILE A 185 5.31 -11.13 10.59
C ILE A 185 5.53 -12.54 10.07
N ILE A 186 5.41 -12.71 8.74
CA ILE A 186 5.47 -14.00 8.07
C ILE A 186 6.73 -14.21 7.22
N GLY A 187 7.53 -13.15 6.99
CA GLY A 187 8.73 -13.22 6.18
C GLY A 187 9.47 -11.91 6.11
N ARG A 188 10.52 -11.86 5.29
CA ARG A 188 11.32 -10.65 5.07
C ARG A 188 11.75 -10.54 3.61
N THR A 189 11.66 -9.33 3.05
CA THR A 189 12.26 -8.98 1.75
C THR A 189 13.61 -8.32 1.92
N PRO A 190 14.60 -8.62 1.07
CA PRO A 190 15.87 -7.88 1.02
C PRO A 190 15.72 -6.54 0.28
N THR A 191 14.59 -6.33 -0.40
CA THR A 191 14.34 -5.14 -1.22
C THR A 191 14.14 -3.91 -0.35
N LYS A 192 14.92 -2.87 -0.60
CA LYS A 192 14.68 -1.55 0.00
C LYS A 192 13.42 -0.94 -0.60
N MET A 193 12.42 -0.65 0.25
CA MET A 193 11.16 -0.05 -0.18
C MET A 193 11.27 1.46 -0.40
N ILE A 194 12.30 2.10 0.18
CA ILE A 194 12.69 3.48 -0.03
C ILE A 194 14.17 3.52 -0.44
N ASP A 195 14.43 4.28 -1.47
CA ASP A 195 15.79 4.65 -1.90
C ASP A 195 15.88 6.17 -1.93
N TRP A 196 16.56 6.73 -0.94
CA TRP A 196 16.73 8.19 -0.79
C TRP A 196 17.65 8.82 -1.84
N GLU A 197 18.39 8.00 -2.58
CA GLU A 197 19.33 8.45 -3.62
C GLU A 197 18.69 8.41 -5.02
N SER A 198 17.50 7.80 -5.16
CA SER A 198 16.79 7.71 -6.43
C SER A 198 15.71 8.78 -6.58
N ASP A 199 15.50 9.28 -7.79
CA ASP A 199 14.44 10.23 -8.12
C ASP A 199 13.03 9.66 -7.84
N GLY A 200 12.89 8.35 -7.84
CA GLY A 200 11.63 7.65 -7.59
C GLY A 200 11.30 7.44 -6.12
N LEU A 201 12.22 7.67 -5.19
CA LEU A 201 12.14 7.45 -3.74
C LEU A 201 11.53 6.10 -3.34
N ALA A 202 10.25 5.87 -3.60
CA ALA A 202 9.54 4.67 -3.21
C ALA A 202 9.57 3.60 -4.31
N LYS A 203 9.77 2.34 -3.91
CA LYS A 203 9.80 1.18 -4.82
C LYS A 203 8.47 0.91 -5.49
N VAL A 204 7.38 1.30 -4.87
CA VAL A 204 6.00 1.10 -5.34
C VAL A 204 5.21 2.41 -5.26
N ALA A 205 4.20 2.53 -6.11
CA ALA A 205 3.26 3.64 -6.11
C ALA A 205 1.83 3.13 -5.89
N VAL A 206 0.92 4.01 -5.43
CA VAL A 206 -0.50 3.66 -5.31
C VAL A 206 -1.06 3.33 -6.68
N GLY A 207 -1.73 2.17 -6.78
CA GLY A 207 -2.25 1.61 -8.02
C GLY A 207 -1.34 0.56 -8.67
N ASP A 208 -0.08 0.44 -8.29
CA ASP A 208 0.78 -0.66 -8.71
C ASP A 208 0.27 -1.99 -8.14
N TYR A 209 0.76 -3.08 -8.73
CA TYR A 209 0.57 -4.43 -8.21
C TYR A 209 1.90 -4.99 -7.73
N VAL A 210 1.85 -5.70 -6.61
CA VAL A 210 2.98 -6.42 -6.02
C VAL A 210 2.72 -7.91 -6.08
N ARG A 211 3.70 -8.68 -6.49
CA ARG A 211 3.74 -10.12 -6.35
C ARG A 211 4.92 -10.50 -5.46
N PHE A 212 4.64 -11.23 -4.40
CA PHE A 212 5.67 -11.78 -3.54
C PHE A 212 6.21 -13.07 -4.15
N ARG A 213 7.51 -13.15 -4.32
CA ARG A 213 8.19 -14.34 -4.82
C ARG A 213 8.96 -14.99 -3.69
N SER A 214 8.55 -16.19 -3.29
CA SER A 214 9.27 -16.95 -2.28
C SER A 214 10.69 -17.25 -2.76
N VAL A 215 11.70 -16.99 -1.91
CA VAL A 215 13.10 -17.24 -2.18
C VAL A 215 13.74 -18.10 -1.10
N SER A 216 14.79 -18.83 -1.47
CA SER A 216 15.59 -19.60 -0.54
C SER A 216 16.47 -18.70 0.35
N LYS A 217 16.96 -19.25 1.48
CA LYS A 217 17.92 -18.54 2.35
C LYS A 217 19.19 -18.07 1.63
N PRO A 218 19.85 -18.90 0.80
CA PRO A 218 21.01 -18.46 0.04
C PRO A 218 20.67 -17.29 -0.90
N GLU A 219 19.56 -17.38 -1.64
CA GLU A 219 19.11 -16.32 -2.55
C GLU A 219 18.77 -15.02 -1.79
N PHE A 220 18.13 -15.13 -0.62
CA PHE A 220 17.85 -13.97 0.23
C PHE A 220 19.12 -13.21 0.62
N LEU A 221 20.16 -13.95 1.05
CA LEU A 221 21.46 -13.37 1.42
C LEU A 221 22.20 -12.78 0.21
N GLU A 222 22.17 -13.46 -0.94
CA GLU A 222 22.76 -12.98 -2.18
C GLU A 222 22.13 -11.67 -2.66
N LEU A 223 20.82 -11.51 -2.45
CA LEU A 223 20.07 -10.28 -2.74
C LEU A 223 20.28 -9.16 -1.68
N GLY A 224 21.18 -9.36 -0.72
CA GLY A 224 21.51 -8.38 0.32
C GLY A 224 20.63 -8.46 1.57
N GLY A 225 19.90 -9.54 1.74
CA GLY A 225 19.15 -9.79 2.97
C GLY A 225 20.06 -10.02 4.17
N SER A 226 19.60 -9.63 5.35
CA SER A 226 20.34 -9.76 6.61
C SER A 226 19.42 -10.23 7.74
N PHE A 227 20.00 -10.83 8.76
CA PHE A 227 19.33 -11.23 10.01
C PHE A 227 19.67 -10.31 11.19
N ASP A 228 20.50 -9.27 10.99
CA ASP A 228 21.14 -8.49 12.05
C ASP A 228 20.20 -7.59 12.87
N GLU A 229 18.95 -7.45 12.48
CA GLU A 229 17.98 -6.58 13.16
C GLU A 229 16.95 -7.34 14.05
N LEU A 230 17.16 -8.62 14.27
CA LEU A 230 16.28 -9.49 15.03
C LEU A 230 16.44 -9.33 16.54
#